data_25fd75135bc00dc5693c5bdbf9338f73
#
_entry.id   25fd75135bc00dc5693c5bdbf9338f73
#
_cell.length_a   1.000
_cell.length_b   1.000
_cell.length_c   1.000
_cell.angle_alpha   90.00
_cell.angle_beta   90.00
_cell.angle_gamma   90.00
#
_symmetry.space_group_name_H-M   'P 1'
#
loop_
_entity.id
_entity.type
_entity.pdbx_description
1 polymer ?
#
loop_
_entity_poly.entity_id
_entity_poly.type
_entity_poly.pdbx_seq_one_letter_code
_entity_poly.pdbx_strand_id
1 'polypeptide(L)'
;MSSLNEILAAHAPLLLLDAASTRVQVALFDAQGAARWAVADEEAGVALFRGVESLGVDLASVRGFAFCEGPGSILGIRTAAMALRTWTALAPRPVFAFRSLELVAYELARHSPLENFSAIADARRGAWHCVEVHAGATGPLRRVTAAELAGPLFMPEHFRTWAVKPAETRTTSYDLATLLPRVAGADLFRATEAPDAFLHEDPSYQTWTPRIHRAPN
;
A
#
# COMPACT_ATOMS: atom_id res chain seq x y z
N MET A 1 15.73 5.84 -2.49
CA MET A 1 14.30 6.09 -2.60
C MET A 1 14.13 7.24 -3.59
N SER A 2 12.97 7.35 -4.21
CA SER A 2 12.67 8.39 -5.21
C SER A 2 11.35 9.05 -4.90
N SER A 3 11.16 10.27 -5.35
CA SER A 3 9.89 10.97 -5.32
C SER A 3 9.00 10.57 -6.52
N LEU A 4 7.69 10.77 -6.39
CA LEU A 4 6.78 10.55 -7.53
C LEU A 4 7.14 11.47 -8.71
N ASN A 5 7.55 12.70 -8.44
CA ASN A 5 7.95 13.66 -9.48
C ASN A 5 9.14 13.15 -10.30
N GLU A 6 10.16 12.59 -9.66
CA GLU A 6 11.33 12.01 -10.36
C GLU A 6 10.93 10.78 -11.19
N ILE A 7 10.05 9.92 -10.62
CA ILE A 7 9.56 8.73 -11.34
C ILE A 7 8.76 9.15 -12.58
N LEU A 8 7.87 10.12 -12.46
CA LEU A 8 7.07 10.60 -13.60
C LEU A 8 7.96 11.24 -14.66
N ALA A 9 8.93 12.05 -14.27
CA ALA A 9 9.88 12.66 -15.22
C ALA A 9 10.65 11.63 -16.04
N ALA A 10 11.02 10.49 -15.42
CA ALA A 10 11.83 9.46 -16.09
C ALA A 10 10.99 8.36 -16.76
N HIS A 11 9.81 8.03 -16.23
CA HIS A 11 9.08 6.79 -16.53
C HIS A 11 7.59 6.98 -16.83
N ALA A 12 7.11 8.20 -17.11
CA ALA A 12 5.74 8.36 -17.59
C ALA A 12 5.63 8.00 -19.11
N PRO A 13 4.52 7.41 -19.57
CA PRO A 13 3.31 7.07 -18.80
C PRO A 13 3.55 6.01 -17.72
N LEU A 14 3.04 6.29 -16.50
CA LEU A 14 3.17 5.44 -15.32
C LEU A 14 1.81 4.86 -14.93
N LEU A 15 1.74 3.54 -14.78
CA LEU A 15 0.55 2.88 -14.25
C LEU A 15 0.74 2.59 -12.75
N LEU A 16 -0.15 3.11 -11.92
CA LEU A 16 -0.16 2.89 -10.47
C LEU A 16 -1.32 1.97 -10.09
N LEU A 17 -1.02 0.98 -9.24
CA LEU A 17 -1.97 0.02 -8.70
C LEU A 17 -1.98 0.07 -7.18
N ASP A 18 -3.15 0.27 -6.57
CA ASP A 18 -3.36 0.11 -5.14
C ASP A 18 -4.56 -0.78 -4.85
N ALA A 19 -4.31 -1.85 -4.13
CA ALA A 19 -5.32 -2.77 -3.62
C ALA A 19 -5.04 -3.10 -2.14
N ALA A 20 -4.40 -2.19 -1.40
CA ALA A 20 -4.09 -2.36 0.02
C ALA A 20 -5.32 -2.19 0.91
N SER A 21 -6.33 -1.47 0.46
CA SER A 21 -7.60 -1.28 1.16
C SER A 21 -8.75 -2.07 0.51
N THR A 22 -9.97 -1.95 1.03
CA THR A 22 -11.17 -2.49 0.36
C THR A 22 -11.55 -1.67 -0.87
N ARG A 23 -11.00 -0.46 -0.98
CA ARG A 23 -11.17 0.44 -2.11
C ARG A 23 -9.95 0.34 -3.01
N VAL A 24 -10.12 -0.31 -4.15
CA VAL A 24 -9.05 -0.46 -5.15
C VAL A 24 -8.92 0.82 -5.96
N GLN A 25 -7.70 1.29 -6.14
CA GLN A 25 -7.40 2.53 -6.85
C GLN A 25 -6.37 2.25 -7.95
N VAL A 26 -6.70 2.61 -9.19
CA VAL A 26 -5.81 2.48 -10.36
C VAL A 26 -5.65 3.85 -10.98
N ALA A 27 -4.42 4.24 -11.31
CA ALA A 27 -4.15 5.49 -11.99
C ALA A 27 -3.23 5.31 -13.19
N LEU A 28 -3.50 6.04 -14.26
CA LEU A 28 -2.58 6.24 -15.36
C LEU A 28 -2.14 7.70 -15.39
N PHE A 29 -0.86 7.92 -15.10
CA PHE A 29 -0.21 9.22 -15.23
C PHE A 29 0.35 9.37 -16.65
N ASP A 30 0.08 10.49 -17.29
CA ASP A 30 0.67 10.85 -18.57
C ASP A 30 2.06 11.49 -18.44
N ALA A 31 2.66 11.85 -19.56
CA ALA A 31 3.98 12.48 -19.60
C ALA A 31 4.02 13.90 -18.96
N GLN A 32 2.89 14.53 -18.75
CA GLN A 32 2.74 15.81 -18.08
C GLN A 32 2.48 15.66 -16.58
N GLY A 33 2.34 14.42 -16.09
CA GLY A 33 2.05 14.11 -14.70
C GLY A 33 0.55 14.22 -14.34
N ALA A 34 -0.33 14.46 -15.31
CA ALA A 34 -1.76 14.39 -15.07
C ALA A 34 -2.22 12.94 -14.95
N ALA A 35 -3.13 12.67 -14.02
CA ALA A 35 -3.60 11.33 -13.72
C ALA A 35 -5.07 11.15 -14.05
N ARG A 36 -5.39 10.02 -14.70
CA ARG A 36 -6.76 9.49 -14.79
C ARG A 36 -6.90 8.37 -13.78
N TRP A 37 -8.01 8.34 -13.06
CA TRP A 37 -8.27 7.41 -11.97
C TRP A 37 -9.46 6.51 -12.26
N ALA A 38 -9.34 5.25 -11.87
CA ALA A 38 -10.43 4.31 -11.72
C ALA A 38 -10.42 3.79 -10.27
N VAL A 39 -11.57 3.88 -9.60
CA VAL A 39 -11.73 3.52 -8.19
C VAL A 39 -12.93 2.59 -8.06
N ALA A 40 -12.78 1.50 -7.32
CA ALA A 40 -13.85 0.52 -7.12
C ALA A 40 -13.79 -0.12 -5.73
N ASP A 41 -14.96 -0.34 -5.14
CA ASP A 41 -15.15 -1.05 -3.86
C ASP A 41 -15.52 -2.53 -4.14
N GLU A 42 -14.78 -3.17 -5.04
CA GLU A 42 -14.96 -4.56 -5.46
C GLU A 42 -13.75 -5.41 -5.03
N GLU A 43 -13.85 -6.73 -5.23
CA GLU A 43 -12.72 -7.63 -5.02
C GLU A 43 -11.53 -7.25 -5.91
N ALA A 44 -10.33 -7.25 -5.32
CA ALA A 44 -9.11 -6.79 -6.00
C ALA A 44 -8.83 -7.51 -7.32
N GLY A 45 -9.13 -8.82 -7.41
CA GLY A 45 -8.96 -9.61 -8.62
C GLY A 45 -9.82 -9.17 -9.80
N VAL A 46 -10.92 -8.47 -9.53
CA VAL A 46 -11.82 -7.90 -10.54
C VAL A 46 -11.52 -6.41 -10.72
N ALA A 47 -11.49 -5.66 -9.62
CA ALA A 47 -11.39 -4.21 -9.63
C ALA A 47 -10.11 -3.69 -10.30
N LEU A 48 -8.96 -4.34 -10.05
CA LEU A 48 -7.69 -3.94 -10.67
C LEU A 48 -7.74 -4.01 -12.20
N PHE A 49 -8.19 -5.14 -12.75
CA PHE A 49 -8.19 -5.34 -14.20
C PHE A 49 -9.26 -4.50 -14.88
N ARG A 50 -10.46 -4.38 -14.27
CA ARG A 50 -11.50 -3.45 -14.76
C ARG A 50 -11.02 -2.00 -14.73
N GLY A 51 -10.28 -1.61 -13.69
CA GLY A 51 -9.69 -0.28 -13.58
C GLY A 51 -8.72 0.00 -14.73
N VAL A 52 -7.82 -0.93 -15.01
CA VAL A 52 -6.88 -0.83 -16.14
C VAL A 52 -7.63 -0.74 -17.48
N GLU A 53 -8.65 -1.58 -17.69
CA GLU A 53 -9.47 -1.59 -18.89
C GLU A 53 -10.27 -0.28 -19.05
N SER A 54 -10.94 0.18 -17.98
CA SER A 54 -11.77 1.40 -18.01
C SER A 54 -10.97 2.67 -18.30
N LEU A 55 -9.70 2.69 -17.89
CA LEU A 55 -8.77 3.77 -18.22
C LEU A 55 -8.24 3.68 -19.67
N GLY A 56 -8.57 2.63 -20.41
CA GLY A 56 -8.07 2.42 -21.76
C GLY A 56 -6.56 2.30 -21.79
N VAL A 57 -5.96 1.61 -20.81
CA VAL A 57 -4.51 1.48 -20.70
C VAL A 57 -4.00 0.56 -21.82
N ASP A 58 -3.19 1.10 -22.71
CA ASP A 58 -2.32 0.30 -23.57
C ASP A 58 -1.04 -0.04 -22.79
N LEU A 59 -0.93 -1.28 -22.33
CA LEU A 59 0.24 -1.74 -21.58
C LEU A 59 1.55 -1.62 -22.38
N ALA A 60 1.50 -1.61 -23.71
CA ALA A 60 2.69 -1.42 -24.54
C ALA A 60 3.24 0.01 -24.42
N SER A 61 2.40 0.98 -24.18
CA SER A 61 2.78 2.40 -24.02
C SER A 61 3.27 2.75 -22.60
N VAL A 62 2.94 1.94 -21.57
CA VAL A 62 3.36 2.17 -20.19
C VAL A 62 4.87 2.03 -20.06
N ARG A 63 5.55 2.99 -19.47
CA ARG A 63 7.01 3.02 -19.32
C ARG A 63 7.49 2.64 -17.91
N GLY A 64 6.62 2.65 -16.93
CA GLY A 64 6.92 2.26 -15.56
C GLY A 64 5.67 1.91 -14.78
N PHE A 65 5.85 1.22 -13.68
CA PHE A 65 4.78 0.82 -12.78
C PHE A 65 5.05 1.32 -11.36
N ALA A 66 3.99 1.68 -10.64
CA ALA A 66 4.03 1.91 -9.20
C ALA A 66 2.95 1.07 -8.51
N PHE A 67 3.20 0.59 -7.30
CA PHE A 67 2.17 -0.11 -6.53
C PHE A 67 2.34 0.05 -5.04
N CYS A 68 1.23 -0.08 -4.30
CA CYS A 68 1.24 -0.16 -2.86
C CYS A 68 1.64 -1.58 -2.43
N GLU A 69 2.78 -1.73 -1.74
CA GLU A 69 3.21 -3.02 -1.18
C GLU A 69 2.61 -3.30 0.21
N GLY A 70 1.83 -2.36 0.77
CA GLY A 70 1.19 -2.45 2.08
C GLY A 70 1.69 -1.40 3.08
N PRO A 71 1.35 -1.57 4.34
CA PRO A 71 0.47 -2.61 4.88
C PRO A 71 -0.97 -2.49 4.41
N GLY A 72 -1.72 -3.62 4.48
CA GLY A 72 -3.12 -3.64 4.10
C GLY A 72 -3.62 -5.05 3.74
N SER A 73 -4.50 -5.14 2.75
CA SER A 73 -5.03 -6.41 2.24
C SER A 73 -3.96 -7.21 1.51
N ILE A 74 -3.37 -8.20 2.17
CA ILE A 74 -2.31 -9.04 1.57
C ILE A 74 -2.76 -9.67 0.25
N LEU A 75 -4.01 -10.15 0.16
CA LEU A 75 -4.52 -10.73 -1.07
C LEU A 75 -4.58 -9.68 -2.19
N GLY A 76 -5.11 -8.49 -1.91
CA GLY A 76 -5.17 -7.40 -2.89
C GLY A 76 -3.79 -6.98 -3.37
N ILE A 77 -2.86 -6.75 -2.43
CA ILE A 77 -1.48 -6.37 -2.74
C ILE A 77 -0.79 -7.43 -3.61
N ARG A 78 -0.94 -8.71 -3.26
CA ARG A 78 -0.36 -9.81 -4.06
C ARG A 78 -1.00 -9.92 -5.43
N THR A 79 -2.29 -9.63 -5.57
CA THR A 79 -2.93 -9.56 -6.89
C THR A 79 -2.28 -8.49 -7.77
N ALA A 80 -2.07 -7.28 -7.23
CA ALA A 80 -1.36 -6.22 -7.94
C ALA A 80 0.08 -6.63 -8.28
N ALA A 81 0.81 -7.19 -7.32
CA ALA A 81 2.18 -7.65 -7.51
C ALA A 81 2.29 -8.73 -8.58
N MET A 82 1.37 -9.70 -8.61
CA MET A 82 1.33 -10.76 -9.64
C MET A 82 1.03 -10.22 -11.02
N ALA A 83 0.11 -9.25 -11.15
CA ALA A 83 -0.13 -8.56 -12.41
C ALA A 83 1.16 -7.89 -12.93
N LEU A 84 1.86 -7.16 -12.06
CA LEU A 84 3.13 -6.49 -12.39
C LEU A 84 4.21 -7.48 -12.80
N ARG A 85 4.39 -8.59 -12.05
CA ARG A 85 5.34 -9.65 -12.42
C ARG A 85 5.05 -10.23 -13.80
N THR A 86 3.77 -10.47 -14.11
CA THR A 86 3.35 -10.98 -15.41
C THR A 86 3.68 -9.97 -16.52
N TRP A 87 3.32 -8.70 -16.34
CA TRP A 87 3.55 -7.68 -17.35
C TRP A 87 5.04 -7.36 -17.55
N THR A 88 5.84 -7.35 -16.48
CA THR A 88 7.29 -7.13 -16.58
C THR A 88 8.05 -8.33 -17.13
N ALA A 89 7.56 -9.56 -16.94
CA ALA A 89 8.11 -10.74 -17.60
C ALA A 89 7.91 -10.72 -19.12
N LEU A 90 6.78 -10.17 -19.59
CA LEU A 90 6.50 -10.02 -21.03
C LEU A 90 7.31 -8.86 -21.64
N ALA A 91 7.44 -7.76 -20.91
CA ALA A 91 8.20 -6.60 -21.35
C ALA A 91 8.80 -5.90 -20.11
N PRO A 92 10.14 -6.01 -19.89
CA PRO A 92 10.80 -5.45 -18.72
C PRO A 92 10.59 -3.93 -18.60
N ARG A 93 10.19 -3.47 -17.44
CA ARG A 93 9.97 -2.07 -17.07
C ARG A 93 10.24 -1.88 -15.59
N PRO A 94 10.67 -0.69 -15.17
CA PRO A 94 10.88 -0.39 -13.76
C PRO A 94 9.56 -0.47 -12.98
N VAL A 95 9.65 -1.02 -11.78
CA VAL A 95 8.55 -1.10 -10.81
C VAL A 95 8.98 -0.37 -9.54
N PHE A 96 8.10 0.47 -9.04
CA PHE A 96 8.31 1.23 -7.81
C PHE A 96 7.24 0.85 -6.78
N ALA A 97 7.68 0.57 -5.57
CA ALA A 97 6.80 0.25 -4.44
C ALA A 97 6.71 1.43 -3.47
N PHE A 98 5.53 1.68 -2.92
CA PHE A 98 5.33 2.60 -1.80
C PHE A 98 4.53 1.93 -0.69
N ARG A 99 4.62 2.49 0.53
CA ARG A 99 3.88 1.98 1.69
C ARG A 99 2.75 2.91 2.07
N SER A 100 1.57 2.31 2.23
CA SER A 100 0.33 3.04 2.54
C SER A 100 0.43 3.91 3.80
N LEU A 101 0.94 3.34 4.91
CA LEU A 101 1.04 4.08 6.17
C LEU A 101 2.17 5.11 6.18
N GLU A 102 3.27 4.87 5.49
CA GLU A 102 4.35 5.85 5.35
C GLU A 102 3.86 7.08 4.56
N LEU A 103 3.07 6.85 3.49
CA LEU A 103 2.46 7.92 2.71
C LEU A 103 1.47 8.74 3.54
N VAL A 104 0.58 8.08 4.28
CA VAL A 104 -0.41 8.74 5.15
C VAL A 104 0.27 9.50 6.29
N ALA A 105 1.25 8.88 6.96
CA ALA A 105 1.99 9.52 8.04
C ALA A 105 2.75 10.77 7.57
N TYR A 106 3.38 10.69 6.40
CA TYR A 106 4.09 11.82 5.82
C TYR A 106 3.14 12.97 5.45
N GLU A 107 2.00 12.66 4.84
CA GLU A 107 0.99 13.68 4.50
C GLU A 107 0.45 14.36 5.76
N LEU A 108 0.04 13.58 6.76
CA LEU A 108 -0.46 14.11 8.02
C LEU A 108 0.60 14.97 8.76
N ALA A 109 1.87 14.55 8.75
CA ALA A 109 2.95 15.30 9.37
C ALA A 109 3.15 16.70 8.77
N ARG A 110 2.77 16.89 7.50
CA ARG A 110 2.90 18.17 6.79
C ARG A 110 1.68 19.06 6.86
N HIS A 111 0.49 18.47 7.03
CA HIS A 111 -0.78 19.19 6.90
C HIS A 111 -1.63 19.16 8.18
N SER A 112 -1.25 18.36 9.19
CA SER A 112 -1.89 18.36 10.51
C SER A 112 -1.18 19.35 11.46
N PRO A 113 -1.90 19.97 12.39
CA PRO A 113 -1.28 20.76 13.45
C PRO A 113 -0.61 19.89 14.53
N LEU A 114 -0.72 18.56 14.45
CA LEU A 114 -0.16 17.65 15.43
C LEU A 114 1.28 17.29 15.05
N GLU A 115 2.20 17.54 15.97
CA GLU A 115 3.61 17.19 15.80
C GLU A 115 3.92 15.75 16.19
N ASN A 116 3.08 15.15 17.07
CA ASN A 116 3.27 13.81 17.58
C ASN A 116 1.97 13.01 17.42
N PHE A 117 2.03 11.89 16.70
CA PHE A 117 0.90 10.98 16.48
C PHE A 117 1.41 9.67 15.86
N SER A 118 0.51 8.69 15.69
CA SER A 118 0.82 7.43 15.01
C SER A 118 -0.21 7.14 13.92
N ALA A 119 0.26 6.78 12.73
CA ALA A 119 -0.57 6.17 11.70
C ALA A 119 -0.56 4.65 11.89
N ILE A 120 -1.73 4.03 11.97
CA ILE A 120 -1.87 2.61 12.32
C ILE A 120 -2.77 1.85 11.33
N ALA A 121 -2.52 0.55 11.19
CA ALA A 121 -3.41 -0.39 10.52
C ALA A 121 -3.33 -1.76 11.23
N ASP A 122 -4.40 -2.56 11.12
CA ASP A 122 -4.45 -3.89 11.75
C ASP A 122 -3.42 -4.84 11.11
N ALA A 123 -2.53 -5.39 11.92
CA ALA A 123 -1.51 -6.37 11.53
C ALA A 123 -1.90 -7.81 11.89
N ARG A 124 -3.18 -8.04 12.23
CA ARG A 124 -3.73 -9.30 12.73
C ARG A 124 -3.10 -9.81 14.02
N ARG A 125 -3.73 -10.80 14.65
CA ARG A 125 -3.25 -11.46 15.88
C ARG A 125 -2.97 -10.47 17.02
N GLY A 126 -3.80 -9.41 17.14
CA GLY A 126 -3.68 -8.41 18.20
C GLY A 126 -2.50 -7.43 18.04
N ALA A 127 -1.84 -7.44 16.89
CA ALA A 127 -0.76 -6.52 16.57
C ALA A 127 -1.22 -5.43 15.59
N TRP A 128 -0.45 -4.35 15.53
CA TRP A 128 -0.69 -3.19 14.69
C TRP A 128 0.54 -2.85 13.85
N HIS A 129 0.33 -2.55 12.59
CA HIS A 129 1.29 -1.79 11.80
C HIS A 129 1.27 -0.35 12.30
N CYS A 130 2.42 0.25 12.51
CA CYS A 130 2.54 1.58 13.09
C CYS A 130 3.67 2.37 12.43
N VAL A 131 3.37 3.60 12.03
CA VAL A 131 4.35 4.63 11.70
C VAL A 131 4.16 5.77 12.69
N GLU A 132 5.14 5.96 13.58
CA GLU A 132 5.14 7.06 14.54
C GLU A 132 5.65 8.33 13.88
N VAL A 133 5.05 9.44 14.25
CA VAL A 133 5.52 10.78 13.88
C VAL A 133 5.91 11.52 15.16
N HIS A 134 7.13 12.01 15.22
CA HIS A 134 7.66 12.80 16.33
C HIS A 134 8.25 14.10 15.81
N ALA A 135 7.81 15.22 16.38
CA ALA A 135 8.22 16.56 15.96
C ALA A 135 8.08 16.77 14.42
N GLY A 136 7.00 16.24 13.83
CA GLY A 136 6.75 16.31 12.40
C GLY A 136 7.62 15.39 11.53
N ALA A 137 8.52 14.60 12.12
CA ALA A 137 9.33 13.61 11.38
C ALA A 137 8.71 12.21 11.45
N THR A 138 8.61 11.55 10.31
CA THR A 138 8.08 10.19 10.20
C THR A 138 9.15 9.16 10.54
N GLY A 139 8.81 8.24 11.45
CA GLY A 139 9.63 7.07 11.78
C GLY A 139 9.42 5.90 10.79
N PRO A 140 10.13 4.78 11.01
CA PRO A 140 9.98 3.57 10.21
C PRO A 140 8.65 2.86 10.48
N LEU A 141 8.15 2.13 9.49
CA LEU A 141 7.02 1.22 9.66
C LEU A 141 7.43 0.05 10.56
N ARG A 142 6.72 -0.13 11.68
CA ARG A 142 6.94 -1.20 12.65
C ARG A 142 5.68 -2.03 12.87
N ARG A 143 5.84 -3.22 13.43
CA ARG A 143 4.77 -4.04 13.97
C ARG A 143 4.84 -4.00 15.48
N VAL A 144 3.77 -3.56 16.12
CA VAL A 144 3.70 -3.30 17.57
C VAL A 144 2.45 -3.95 18.18
N THR A 145 2.44 -4.14 19.49
CA THR A 145 1.25 -4.53 20.25
C THR A 145 0.36 -3.32 20.53
N ALA A 146 -0.91 -3.54 20.91
CA ALA A 146 -1.79 -2.44 21.29
C ALA A 146 -1.28 -1.63 22.51
N ALA A 147 -0.52 -2.26 23.42
CA ALA A 147 0.04 -1.63 24.60
C ALA A 147 1.21 -0.65 24.28
N GLU A 148 1.85 -0.82 23.13
CA GLU A 148 2.94 0.03 22.66
C GLU A 148 2.44 1.26 21.87
N LEU A 149 1.15 1.29 21.52
CA LEU A 149 0.57 2.44 20.83
C LEU A 149 0.42 3.62 21.80
N ALA A 150 0.87 4.79 21.37
CA ALA A 150 0.81 6.01 22.18
C ALA A 150 0.35 7.23 21.36
N GLY A 151 -0.22 8.19 22.07
CA GLY A 151 -0.66 9.47 21.50
C GLY A 151 -1.91 9.36 20.61
N PRO A 152 -2.21 10.42 19.83
CA PRO A 152 -3.28 10.40 18.85
C PRO A 152 -3.03 9.34 17.77
N LEU A 153 -4.04 8.50 17.51
CA LEU A 153 -3.95 7.43 16.52
C LEU A 153 -4.78 7.77 15.29
N PHE A 154 -4.20 7.57 14.11
CA PHE A 154 -4.88 7.74 12.84
C PHE A 154 -4.89 6.42 12.07
N MET A 155 -6.05 6.02 11.58
CA MET A 155 -6.21 4.84 10.75
C MET A 155 -6.81 5.24 9.41
N PRO A 156 -6.20 4.83 8.29
CA PRO A 156 -6.74 5.09 6.96
C PRO A 156 -8.12 4.46 6.79
N GLU A 157 -9.05 5.17 6.17
CA GLU A 157 -10.35 4.63 5.79
C GLU A 157 -10.23 3.48 4.79
N HIS A 158 -11.24 2.62 4.73
CA HIS A 158 -11.28 1.44 3.87
C HIS A 158 -10.26 0.33 4.23
N PHE A 159 -9.46 0.48 5.29
CA PHE A 159 -8.60 -0.60 5.76
C PHE A 159 -9.40 -1.56 6.65
N ARG A 160 -9.25 -2.86 6.38
CA ARG A 160 -9.93 -3.90 7.16
C ARG A 160 -9.33 -3.97 8.56
N THR A 161 -10.19 -4.11 9.55
CA THR A 161 -9.82 -4.27 10.95
C THR A 161 -10.50 -5.50 11.50
N TRP A 162 -9.73 -6.40 12.11
CA TRP A 162 -10.23 -7.61 12.77
C TRP A 162 -10.13 -7.48 14.30
N ALA A 163 -9.18 -6.70 14.79
CA ALA A 163 -9.05 -6.38 16.20
C ALA A 163 -10.02 -5.27 16.61
N VAL A 164 -10.26 -5.17 17.92
CA VAL A 164 -10.94 -3.99 18.49
C VAL A 164 -10.04 -2.78 18.28
N LYS A 165 -10.57 -1.74 17.64
CA LYS A 165 -9.82 -0.50 17.44
C LYS A 165 -9.41 0.09 18.79
N PRO A 166 -8.17 0.58 18.93
CA PRO A 166 -7.77 1.33 20.12
C PRO A 166 -8.70 2.53 20.34
N ALA A 167 -8.93 2.88 21.61
CA ALA A 167 -9.72 4.04 21.95
C ALA A 167 -9.19 5.31 21.28
N GLU A 168 -10.08 6.23 20.93
CA GLU A 168 -9.76 7.52 20.31
C GLU A 168 -9.04 7.45 18.95
N THR A 169 -9.04 6.27 18.27
CA THR A 169 -8.51 6.18 16.91
C THR A 169 -9.36 7.02 15.95
N ARG A 170 -8.75 7.97 15.30
CA ARG A 170 -9.35 8.84 14.28
C ARG A 170 -9.23 8.18 12.91
N THR A 171 -10.25 8.33 12.09
CA THR A 171 -10.18 7.92 10.68
C THR A 171 -9.57 9.06 9.86
N THR A 172 -8.70 8.73 8.93
CA THR A 172 -8.14 9.67 7.95
C THR A 172 -8.39 9.18 6.54
N SER A 173 -8.49 10.09 5.59
CA SER A 173 -8.72 9.74 4.20
C SER A 173 -7.56 8.93 3.60
N TYR A 174 -7.89 7.97 2.76
CA TYR A 174 -6.95 7.20 1.94
C TYR A 174 -7.39 7.23 0.48
N ASP A 175 -7.43 8.43 -0.08
CA ASP A 175 -7.70 8.68 -1.48
C ASP A 175 -6.41 9.14 -2.17
N LEU A 176 -5.82 8.26 -2.98
CA LEU A 176 -4.53 8.50 -3.63
C LEU A 176 -4.58 9.64 -4.64
N ALA A 177 -5.74 9.90 -5.23
CA ALA A 177 -5.92 11.06 -6.13
C ALA A 177 -5.69 12.39 -5.40
N THR A 178 -6.02 12.44 -4.11
CA THR A 178 -5.81 13.61 -3.24
C THR A 178 -4.45 13.57 -2.54
N LEU A 179 -4.02 12.38 -2.08
CA LEU A 179 -2.80 12.25 -1.27
C LEU A 179 -1.52 12.41 -2.11
N LEU A 180 -1.42 11.74 -3.26
CA LEU A 180 -0.18 11.72 -4.04
C LEU A 180 0.30 13.10 -4.50
N PRO A 181 -0.55 14.02 -4.98
CA PRO A 181 -0.09 15.37 -5.32
C PRO A 181 0.53 16.12 -4.15
N ARG A 182 0.04 15.89 -2.91
CA ARG A 182 0.54 16.58 -1.71
C ARG A 182 1.90 16.07 -1.24
N VAL A 183 2.28 14.85 -1.64
CA VAL A 183 3.53 14.20 -1.25
C VAL A 183 4.45 13.91 -2.45
N ALA A 184 4.11 14.42 -3.64
CA ALA A 184 4.77 14.06 -4.90
C ALA A 184 6.29 14.35 -4.93
N GLY A 185 6.77 15.30 -4.13
CA GLY A 185 8.19 15.60 -3.96
C GLY A 185 8.90 14.80 -2.86
N ALA A 186 8.21 13.90 -2.16
CA ALA A 186 8.79 13.13 -1.07
C ALA A 186 9.37 11.80 -1.54
N ASP A 187 10.50 11.38 -0.94
CA ASP A 187 11.18 10.12 -1.23
C ASP A 187 10.48 8.92 -0.58
N LEU A 188 9.27 8.60 -1.08
CA LEU A 188 8.41 7.55 -0.55
C LEU A 188 8.38 6.28 -1.42
N PHE A 189 9.00 6.32 -2.59
CA PHE A 189 9.00 5.22 -3.53
C PHE A 189 10.38 4.57 -3.61
N ARG A 190 10.41 3.25 -3.74
CA ARG A 190 11.65 2.50 -3.97
C ARG A 190 11.49 1.54 -5.14
N ALA A 191 12.51 1.47 -5.98
CA ALA A 191 12.57 0.50 -7.06
C ALA A 191 12.58 -0.93 -6.50
N THR A 192 11.89 -1.85 -7.18
CA THR A 192 11.88 -3.27 -6.84
C THR A 192 11.91 -4.12 -8.09
N GLU A 193 12.73 -5.18 -8.05
CA GLU A 193 12.80 -6.19 -9.11
C GLU A 193 11.83 -7.35 -8.86
N ALA A 194 11.39 -7.52 -7.62
CA ALA A 194 10.49 -8.58 -7.20
C ALA A 194 9.27 -8.02 -6.45
N PRO A 195 8.28 -7.47 -7.17
CA PRO A 195 7.07 -6.95 -6.54
C PRO A 195 6.38 -8.01 -5.68
N ASP A 196 6.12 -7.71 -4.43
CA ASP A 196 5.35 -8.55 -3.49
C ASP A 196 4.76 -7.69 -2.36
N ALA A 197 3.93 -8.30 -1.54
CA ALA A 197 3.44 -7.69 -0.32
C ALA A 197 4.59 -7.52 0.68
N PHE A 198 4.66 -6.33 1.30
CA PHE A 198 5.57 -6.09 2.41
C PHE A 198 5.25 -7.01 3.60
N LEU A 199 6.26 -7.64 4.14
CA LEU A 199 6.21 -8.45 5.35
C LEU A 199 7.26 -7.96 6.34
N HIS A 200 6.89 -7.84 7.63
CA HIS A 200 7.86 -7.50 8.69
C HIS A 200 8.85 -8.63 8.98
N GLU A 201 8.41 -9.87 8.76
CA GLU A 201 9.16 -11.09 9.03
C GLU A 201 8.97 -12.05 7.87
N ASP A 202 9.99 -12.81 7.56
CA ASP A 202 9.85 -13.89 6.59
C ASP A 202 8.84 -14.93 7.09
N PRO A 203 8.02 -15.49 6.19
CA PRO A 203 7.04 -16.49 6.57
C PRO A 203 7.71 -17.70 7.21
N SER A 204 7.48 -17.93 8.50
CA SER A 204 7.91 -19.16 9.15
C SER A 204 6.93 -20.29 8.83
N TYR A 205 7.35 -21.25 8.04
CA TYR A 205 6.56 -22.43 7.75
C TYR A 205 6.87 -23.51 8.76
N GLN A 206 5.86 -23.95 9.53
CA GLN A 206 5.99 -25.19 10.30
C GLN A 206 5.70 -26.35 9.35
N THR A 207 6.61 -27.32 9.30
CA THR A 207 6.37 -28.57 8.56
C THR A 207 5.19 -29.28 9.19
N TRP A 208 4.12 -29.46 8.40
CA TRP A 208 2.97 -30.22 8.87
C TRP A 208 3.37 -31.69 9.02
N THR A 209 3.22 -32.25 10.22
CA THR A 209 3.39 -33.69 10.47
C THR A 209 2.03 -34.36 10.29
N PRO A 210 1.84 -35.24 9.29
CA PRO A 210 0.58 -35.90 9.10
C PRO A 210 0.22 -36.77 10.32
N ARG A 211 -0.89 -36.47 10.96
CA ARG A 211 -1.49 -37.35 11.96
C ARG A 211 -2.51 -38.22 11.25
N ILE A 212 -2.19 -39.48 11.04
CA ILE A 212 -3.16 -40.44 10.55
C ILE A 212 -4.21 -40.62 11.63
N HIS A 213 -5.49 -40.34 11.28
CA HIS A 213 -6.60 -40.64 12.18
C HIS A 213 -6.60 -42.16 12.43
N ARG A 214 -6.16 -42.56 13.60
CA ARG A 214 -6.43 -43.91 14.10
C ARG A 214 -7.89 -43.92 14.55
N ALA A 215 -8.67 -44.90 14.02
CA ALA A 215 -10.00 -45.15 14.54
C ALA A 215 -9.92 -45.43 16.04
N PRO A 216 -10.83 -44.89 16.87
CA PRO A 216 -10.89 -45.27 18.28
C PRO A 216 -11.14 -46.76 18.38
N ASN A 217 -10.35 -47.46 19.21
CA ASN A 217 -10.56 -48.86 19.57
C ASN A 217 -11.87 -49.03 20.31
#